data_294f8930671c17aa7237b375b8719b10
#
_entry.id   294f8930671c17aa7237b375b8719b10
#
_cell.length_a   1.000
_cell.length_b   1.000
_cell.length_c   1.000
_cell.angle_alpha   90.00
_cell.angle_beta   90.00
_cell.angle_gamma   90.00
#
_symmetry.space_group_name_H-M   'P 1'
#
loop_
_entity.id
_entity.type
_entity.pdbx_description
1 polymer ?
#
loop_
_entity_poly.entity_id
_entity_poly.type
_entity_poly.pdbx_seq_one_letter_code
_entity_poly.pdbx_strand_id
1 'polypeptide(L)'
;TYGVGFNIVAGMKVNFPERPETAMEDMREVGPTFMLGAPRLWEQIAADMRSRILDAPKITQWLFNVMVERGLKAVDQGKRDFLADKLLFSSLKDRLGFSKITSAATGGSAIGPETFKFFLAMGIPLRQLYGQTELMGAYTLQDIPRGTMDCETVGVPFPDCEIKIMDPDPNGLGEIITKHPSMFSGYFNNQKAYKDTIKKGWMYTGDAGYFDDKGRLNVLDRVNDIAIKSDGVKFSPQNIENKLKFSPYVGEAVIIGSEKPYLTAIICIRFSIVSKLAEKWQLAFTSYTGLAADKKIYALIEEEISKVNEQLPDNTKIAKFLLLFKELEADDGELTRTRKVRRSVINTRYKDIIKDLYLDKDTASINTEFTLEDGRKSKIS
;
A
#
# COMPACT_ATOMS: atom_id res chain seq x y z
N THR A 1 7.33 -5.22 21.14
CA THR A 1 7.84 -6.56 20.82
C THR A 1 9.19 -6.45 20.10
N TYR A 2 9.26 -5.89 18.90
CA TYR A 2 10.46 -5.96 18.06
C TYR A 2 11.65 -5.15 18.61
N GLY A 3 11.46 -3.90 19.06
CA GLY A 3 12.54 -3.05 19.55
C GLY A 3 13.17 -3.52 20.87
N VAL A 4 12.38 -4.15 21.75
CA VAL A 4 12.87 -4.63 23.05
C VAL A 4 13.05 -6.15 23.05
N GLY A 5 12.03 -6.91 22.61
CA GLY A 5 12.05 -8.38 22.65
C GLY A 5 13.17 -8.98 21.80
N PHE A 6 13.35 -8.54 20.56
CA PHE A 6 14.42 -9.03 19.70
C PHE A 6 15.81 -8.67 20.21
N ASN A 7 15.98 -7.49 20.82
CA ASN A 7 17.24 -7.12 21.44
C ASN A 7 17.63 -8.14 22.52
N ILE A 8 16.68 -8.49 23.39
CA ILE A 8 16.94 -9.41 24.51
C ILE A 8 17.16 -10.85 24.00
N VAL A 9 16.29 -11.33 23.11
CA VAL A 9 16.28 -12.74 22.70
C VAL A 9 17.34 -13.05 21.63
N ALA A 10 17.50 -12.16 20.65
CA ALA A 10 18.39 -12.37 19.50
C ALA A 10 19.72 -11.60 19.61
N GLY A 11 19.95 -10.85 20.68
CA GLY A 11 21.17 -10.07 20.87
C GLY A 11 21.34 -8.95 19.82
N MET A 12 20.22 -8.41 19.30
CA MET A 12 20.27 -7.38 18.26
C MET A 12 20.62 -6.01 18.86
N LYS A 13 21.50 -5.27 18.20
CA LYS A 13 21.76 -3.88 18.53
C LYS A 13 20.70 -2.99 17.91
N VAL A 14 19.83 -2.43 18.75
CA VAL A 14 18.77 -1.50 18.30
C VAL A 14 19.36 -0.09 18.17
N ASN A 15 19.09 0.56 17.03
CA ASN A 15 19.48 1.92 16.76
C ASN A 15 18.21 2.77 16.57
N PHE A 16 18.21 3.97 17.10
CA PHE A 16 17.12 4.93 16.96
C PHE A 16 17.65 6.14 16.19
N PRO A 17 16.87 6.71 15.25
CA PRO A 17 17.25 7.94 14.60
C PRO A 17 17.31 9.09 15.62
N GLU A 18 18.18 10.04 15.40
CA GLU A 18 18.29 11.23 16.27
C GLU A 18 17.00 12.06 16.17
N ARG A 19 16.48 12.24 14.96
CA ARG A 19 15.22 12.93 14.66
C ARG A 19 14.50 12.23 13.50
N PRO A 20 13.19 12.38 13.39
CA PRO A 20 12.46 11.85 12.24
C PRO A 20 12.99 12.35 10.89
N GLU A 21 13.44 13.62 10.82
CA GLU A 21 13.95 14.26 9.62
C GLU A 21 15.31 13.70 9.19
N THR A 22 16.15 13.26 10.13
CA THR A 22 17.49 12.70 9.87
C THR A 22 17.48 11.20 9.70
N ALA A 23 16.34 10.53 9.87
CA ALA A 23 16.24 9.07 9.93
C ALA A 23 16.89 8.35 8.73
N MET A 24 16.82 8.93 7.53
CA MET A 24 17.45 8.36 6.32
C MET A 24 18.98 8.53 6.33
N GLU A 25 19.49 9.62 6.88
CA GLU A 25 20.92 9.89 7.03
C GLU A 25 21.50 8.95 8.10
N ASP A 26 20.86 8.88 9.26
CA ASP A 26 21.23 8.00 10.36
C ASP A 26 21.22 6.52 9.91
N MET A 27 20.22 6.12 9.12
CA MET A 27 20.14 4.77 8.58
C MET A 27 21.30 4.47 7.63
N ARG A 28 21.73 5.45 6.83
CA ARG A 28 22.91 5.32 5.96
C ARG A 28 24.21 5.17 6.76
N GLU A 29 24.38 5.94 7.83
CA GLU A 29 25.55 5.86 8.70
C GLU A 29 25.64 4.53 9.45
N VAL A 30 24.52 4.09 9.99
CA VAL A 30 24.43 2.81 10.75
C VAL A 30 24.61 1.61 9.82
N GLY A 31 24.03 1.61 8.64
CA GLY A 31 24.00 0.49 7.73
C GLY A 31 23.33 -0.73 8.36
N PRO A 32 22.00 -0.74 8.53
CA PRO A 32 21.28 -1.80 9.25
C PRO A 32 21.43 -3.15 8.55
N THR A 33 21.52 -4.22 9.35
CA THR A 33 21.52 -5.61 8.88
C THR A 33 20.10 -6.20 8.86
N PHE A 34 19.21 -5.68 9.72
CA PHE A 34 17.79 -6.01 9.78
C PHE A 34 16.95 -4.75 9.76
N MET A 35 15.86 -4.77 9.00
CA MET A 35 14.89 -3.68 8.95
C MET A 35 13.47 -4.21 8.91
N LEU A 36 12.62 -3.68 9.81
CA LEU A 36 11.19 -3.86 9.78
C LEU A 36 10.54 -2.50 9.55
N GLY A 37 9.83 -2.35 8.45
CA GLY A 37 9.16 -1.10 8.10
C GLY A 37 7.73 -1.32 7.62
N ALA A 38 6.83 -0.37 7.91
CA ALA A 38 5.50 -0.38 7.31
C ALA A 38 5.62 -0.24 5.77
N PRO A 39 4.66 -0.76 4.99
CA PRO A 39 4.66 -0.67 3.53
C PRO A 39 4.89 0.75 3.02
N ARG A 40 4.27 1.73 3.66
CA ARG A 40 4.43 3.13 3.33
C ARG A 40 5.87 3.64 3.36
N LEU A 41 6.69 3.17 4.30
CA LEU A 41 8.10 3.55 4.36
C LEU A 41 8.84 3.09 3.09
N TRP A 42 8.60 1.85 2.67
CA TRP A 42 9.17 1.29 1.45
C TRP A 42 8.68 2.03 0.20
N GLU A 43 7.38 2.32 0.13
CA GLU A 43 6.76 3.09 -0.96
C GLU A 43 7.34 4.51 -1.05
N GLN A 44 7.52 5.18 0.09
CA GLN A 44 8.12 6.51 0.14
C GLN A 44 9.56 6.49 -0.34
N ILE A 45 10.37 5.54 0.13
CA ILE A 45 11.77 5.39 -0.33
C ILE A 45 11.81 5.18 -1.86
N ALA A 46 10.94 4.31 -2.40
CA ALA A 46 10.87 4.08 -3.84
C ALA A 46 10.42 5.33 -4.62
N ALA A 47 9.43 6.06 -4.10
CA ALA A 47 8.95 7.30 -4.71
C ALA A 47 10.01 8.40 -4.70
N ASP A 48 10.71 8.59 -3.58
CA ASP A 48 11.79 9.58 -3.45
C ASP A 48 12.94 9.29 -4.41
N MET A 49 13.31 8.01 -4.57
CA MET A 49 14.32 7.63 -5.57
C MET A 49 13.85 7.96 -6.99
N ARG A 50 12.62 7.60 -7.36
CA ARG A 50 12.06 7.92 -8.69
C ARG A 50 12.01 9.43 -8.92
N SER A 51 11.60 10.22 -7.93
CA SER A 51 11.58 11.68 -7.99
C SER A 51 12.97 12.26 -8.29
N ARG A 52 14.02 11.81 -7.57
CA ARG A 52 15.40 12.25 -7.80
C ARG A 52 15.92 11.87 -9.19
N ILE A 53 15.51 10.73 -9.72
CA ILE A 53 15.88 10.32 -11.08
C ILE A 53 15.21 11.20 -12.14
N LEU A 54 14.00 11.68 -11.89
CA LEU A 54 13.34 12.63 -12.81
C LEU A 54 14.12 13.95 -12.96
N ASP A 55 14.88 14.36 -11.95
CA ASP A 55 15.72 15.56 -11.97
C ASP A 55 17.14 15.31 -12.54
N ALA A 56 17.49 14.04 -12.79
CA ALA A 56 18.81 13.67 -13.31
C ALA A 56 18.92 13.89 -14.84
N PRO A 57 20.16 13.93 -15.40
CA PRO A 57 20.36 13.97 -16.85
C PRO A 57 19.65 12.82 -17.58
N LYS A 58 19.22 13.05 -18.82
CA LYS A 58 18.45 12.05 -19.62
C LYS A 58 19.16 10.70 -19.75
N ILE A 59 20.48 10.69 -19.83
CA ILE A 59 21.26 9.45 -19.90
C ILE A 59 21.15 8.63 -18.60
N THR A 60 21.15 9.31 -17.45
CA THR A 60 20.97 8.68 -16.14
C THR A 60 19.55 8.13 -15.99
N GLN A 61 18.54 8.88 -16.46
CA GLN A 61 17.15 8.40 -16.47
C GLN A 61 17.00 7.17 -17.35
N TRP A 62 17.57 7.16 -18.55
CA TRP A 62 17.56 6.03 -19.45
C TRP A 62 18.24 4.81 -18.82
N LEU A 63 19.45 4.98 -18.27
CA LEU A 63 20.19 3.91 -17.60
C LEU A 63 19.38 3.33 -16.43
N PHE A 64 18.79 4.20 -15.60
CA PHE A 64 17.93 3.77 -14.49
C PHE A 64 16.78 2.90 -14.98
N ASN A 65 16.02 3.37 -15.97
CA ASN A 65 14.86 2.65 -16.49
C ASN A 65 15.25 1.29 -17.06
N VAL A 66 16.30 1.23 -17.87
CA VAL A 66 16.79 -0.02 -18.47
C VAL A 66 17.27 -1.01 -17.39
N MET A 67 18.02 -0.55 -16.39
CA MET A 67 18.53 -1.43 -15.34
C MET A 67 17.42 -1.89 -14.39
N VAL A 68 16.45 -1.04 -14.07
CA VAL A 68 15.27 -1.42 -13.27
C VAL A 68 14.45 -2.47 -14.01
N GLU A 69 14.14 -2.25 -15.28
CA GLU A 69 13.40 -3.22 -16.10
C GLU A 69 14.09 -4.58 -16.16
N ARG A 70 15.41 -4.60 -16.37
CA ARG A 70 16.20 -5.84 -16.31
C ARG A 70 16.12 -6.52 -14.96
N GLY A 71 16.26 -5.76 -13.87
CA GLY A 71 16.17 -6.29 -12.52
C GLY A 71 14.80 -6.88 -12.21
N LEU A 72 13.71 -6.20 -12.61
CA LEU A 72 12.34 -6.70 -12.43
C LEU A 72 12.11 -8.00 -13.21
N LYS A 73 12.53 -8.05 -14.49
CA LYS A 73 12.46 -9.29 -15.31
C LYS A 73 13.25 -10.45 -14.67
N ALA A 74 14.39 -10.16 -14.06
CA ALA A 74 15.18 -11.18 -13.37
C ALA A 74 14.45 -11.70 -12.12
N VAL A 75 13.81 -10.83 -11.34
CA VAL A 75 12.98 -11.21 -10.16
C VAL A 75 11.83 -12.11 -10.60
N ASP A 76 11.13 -11.80 -11.70
CA ASP A 76 10.04 -12.64 -12.22
C ASP A 76 10.52 -14.04 -12.64
N GLN A 77 11.80 -14.19 -12.94
CA GLN A 77 12.46 -15.48 -13.22
C GLN A 77 13.11 -16.13 -11.98
N GLY A 78 12.96 -15.52 -10.80
CA GLY A 78 13.60 -15.97 -9.57
C GLY A 78 15.12 -15.81 -9.55
N LYS A 79 15.66 -14.84 -10.29
CA LYS A 79 17.10 -14.58 -10.46
C LYS A 79 17.43 -13.14 -10.05
N ARG A 80 18.74 -12.86 -9.99
CA ARG A 80 19.29 -11.51 -9.88
C ARG A 80 20.03 -11.16 -11.18
N ASP A 81 19.86 -9.92 -11.63
CA ASP A 81 20.61 -9.41 -12.78
C ASP A 81 21.92 -8.77 -12.30
N PHE A 82 23.04 -9.40 -12.63
CA PHE A 82 24.37 -8.96 -12.22
C PHE A 82 24.72 -7.57 -12.78
N LEU A 83 24.31 -7.29 -14.02
CA LEU A 83 24.63 -6.03 -14.68
C LEU A 83 23.85 -4.87 -14.01
N ALA A 84 22.55 -5.07 -13.74
CA ALA A 84 21.72 -4.10 -13.03
C ALA A 84 22.24 -3.87 -11.60
N ASP A 85 22.67 -4.95 -10.91
CA ASP A 85 23.25 -4.82 -9.56
C ASP A 85 24.52 -3.98 -9.59
N LYS A 86 25.46 -4.27 -10.51
CA LYS A 86 26.76 -3.58 -10.58
C LYS A 86 26.65 -2.12 -11.04
N LEU A 87 25.80 -1.83 -12.04
CA LEU A 87 25.72 -0.50 -12.65
C LEU A 87 24.74 0.45 -11.92
N LEU A 88 23.76 -0.09 -11.19
CA LEU A 88 22.71 0.72 -10.56
C LEU A 88 22.49 0.34 -9.10
N PHE A 89 22.07 -0.89 -8.81
CA PHE A 89 21.50 -1.23 -7.51
C PHE A 89 22.51 -1.20 -6.36
N SER A 90 23.78 -1.53 -6.60
CA SER A 90 24.83 -1.39 -5.57
C SER A 90 24.99 0.04 -5.09
N SER A 91 25.00 1.00 -6.02
CA SER A 91 25.09 2.43 -5.66
C SER A 91 23.82 2.93 -4.96
N LEU A 92 22.63 2.45 -5.37
CA LEU A 92 21.37 2.79 -4.70
C LEU A 92 21.32 2.24 -3.28
N LYS A 93 21.71 0.97 -3.07
CA LYS A 93 21.80 0.36 -1.73
C LYS A 93 22.72 1.16 -0.81
N ASP A 94 23.88 1.58 -1.30
CA ASP A 94 24.83 2.38 -0.52
C ASP A 94 24.20 3.71 -0.09
N ARG A 95 23.58 4.42 -1.02
CA ARG A 95 22.91 5.70 -0.75
C ARG A 95 21.75 5.59 0.25
N LEU A 96 21.09 4.45 0.32
CA LEU A 96 20.00 4.17 1.24
C LEU A 96 20.46 3.57 2.58
N GLY A 97 21.75 3.26 2.73
CA GLY A 97 22.28 2.54 3.88
C GLY A 97 21.96 1.04 3.89
N PHE A 98 21.51 0.48 2.77
CA PHE A 98 21.06 -0.92 2.66
C PHE A 98 22.17 -1.90 2.23
N SER A 99 23.40 -1.45 2.14
CA SER A 99 24.53 -2.30 1.69
C SER A 99 24.79 -3.51 2.57
N LYS A 100 24.45 -3.41 3.86
CA LYS A 100 24.65 -4.48 4.86
C LYS A 100 23.38 -5.26 5.19
N ILE A 101 22.24 -4.93 4.54
CA ILE A 101 20.96 -5.54 4.90
C ILE A 101 20.92 -7.02 4.52
N THR A 102 20.67 -7.88 5.49
CA THR A 102 20.58 -9.34 5.34
C THR A 102 19.16 -9.86 5.53
N SER A 103 18.28 -9.06 6.15
CA SER A 103 16.88 -9.39 6.34
C SER A 103 16.06 -8.11 6.40
N ALA A 104 14.96 -8.10 5.68
CA ALA A 104 14.00 -7.00 5.68
C ALA A 104 12.57 -7.56 5.71
N ALA A 105 11.70 -6.87 6.43
CA ALA A 105 10.30 -7.26 6.50
C ALA A 105 9.37 -6.04 6.42
N THR A 106 8.17 -6.29 5.92
CA THR A 106 7.07 -5.32 5.86
C THR A 106 5.77 -5.97 6.30
N GLY A 107 4.90 -5.20 6.94
CA GLY A 107 3.59 -5.68 7.39
C GLY A 107 2.73 -4.58 7.98
N GLY A 108 1.52 -4.96 8.38
CA GLY A 108 0.50 -4.03 8.88
C GLY A 108 -0.49 -3.54 7.81
N SER A 109 -0.13 -3.63 6.54
CA SER A 109 -1.00 -3.52 5.36
C SER A 109 -0.28 -4.17 4.18
N ALA A 110 -0.97 -4.39 3.07
CA ALA A 110 -0.34 -4.89 1.85
C ALA A 110 0.65 -3.87 1.29
N ILE A 111 1.78 -4.34 0.77
CA ILE A 111 2.72 -3.56 -0.04
C ILE A 111 2.49 -3.86 -1.51
N GLY A 112 2.70 -2.87 -2.35
CA GLY A 112 2.57 -3.03 -3.75
C GLY A 112 3.54 -3.98 -4.44
N PRO A 113 3.03 -4.86 -5.34
CA PRO A 113 3.88 -5.81 -6.05
C PRO A 113 5.07 -5.12 -6.74
N GLU A 114 4.85 -3.97 -7.38
CA GLU A 114 5.94 -3.25 -8.05
C GLU A 114 6.98 -2.71 -7.07
N THR A 115 6.54 -2.11 -5.96
CA THR A 115 7.45 -1.64 -4.91
C THR A 115 8.18 -2.83 -4.28
N PHE A 116 7.47 -3.90 -3.99
CA PHE A 116 8.05 -5.11 -3.43
C PHE A 116 9.11 -5.70 -4.37
N LYS A 117 8.77 -5.93 -5.64
CA LYS A 117 9.68 -6.43 -6.68
C LYS A 117 10.89 -5.50 -6.90
N PHE A 118 10.68 -4.19 -6.81
CA PHE A 118 11.77 -3.22 -6.96
C PHE A 118 12.86 -3.41 -5.90
N PHE A 119 12.49 -3.62 -4.63
CA PHE A 119 13.46 -3.91 -3.57
C PHE A 119 14.09 -5.29 -3.72
N LEU A 120 13.34 -6.29 -4.16
CA LEU A 120 13.91 -7.60 -4.50
C LEU A 120 14.91 -7.51 -5.65
N ALA A 121 14.60 -6.75 -6.71
CA ALA A 121 15.52 -6.50 -7.84
C ALA A 121 16.80 -5.82 -7.37
N MET A 122 16.70 -4.91 -6.40
CA MET A 122 17.84 -4.27 -5.74
C MET A 122 18.65 -5.26 -4.88
N GLY A 123 18.14 -6.47 -4.67
CA GLY A 123 18.78 -7.51 -3.85
C GLY A 123 18.55 -7.36 -2.35
N ILE A 124 17.53 -6.61 -1.96
CA ILE A 124 17.06 -6.52 -0.56
C ILE A 124 16.13 -7.70 -0.32
N PRO A 125 16.41 -8.57 0.66
CA PRO A 125 15.58 -9.75 0.94
C PRO A 125 14.31 -9.35 1.71
N LEU A 126 13.47 -8.53 1.08
CA LEU A 126 12.23 -8.04 1.65
C LEU A 126 11.19 -9.16 1.68
N ARG A 127 10.49 -9.30 2.80
CA ARG A 127 9.46 -10.31 3.03
C ARG A 127 8.21 -9.66 3.64
N GLN A 128 7.05 -10.12 3.25
CA GLN A 128 5.80 -9.73 3.89
C GLN A 128 5.54 -10.58 5.12
N LEU A 129 4.99 -9.97 6.14
CA LEU A 129 4.50 -10.62 7.34
C LEU A 129 3.06 -10.15 7.64
N TYR A 130 2.31 -11.01 8.31
CA TYR A 130 1.01 -10.64 8.85
C TYR A 130 0.97 -10.92 10.35
N GLY A 131 0.31 -10.04 11.06
CA GLY A 131 0.16 -10.15 12.50
C GLY A 131 -0.66 -9.02 13.09
N GLN A 132 -1.00 -9.21 14.36
CA GLN A 132 -1.79 -8.26 15.14
C GLN A 132 -1.19 -8.12 16.54
N THR A 133 -1.51 -7.01 17.21
CA THR A 133 -1.03 -6.72 18.57
C THR A 133 -1.50 -7.79 19.57
N GLU A 134 -2.67 -8.34 19.35
CA GLU A 134 -3.33 -9.39 20.14
C GLU A 134 -2.54 -10.73 20.18
N LEU A 135 -1.63 -10.94 19.22
CA LEU A 135 -0.68 -12.06 19.19
C LEU A 135 0.77 -11.63 19.39
N MET A 136 1.01 -10.47 19.98
CA MET A 136 2.35 -9.94 20.22
C MET A 136 3.12 -9.55 18.95
N GLY A 137 2.49 -9.52 17.78
CA GLY A 137 3.10 -9.12 16.51
C GLY A 137 2.82 -10.08 15.37
N ALA A 138 3.82 -10.38 14.56
CA ALA A 138 3.68 -11.27 13.42
C ALA A 138 3.51 -12.72 13.83
N TYR A 139 2.69 -13.44 13.08
CA TYR A 139 2.49 -14.89 13.21
C TYR A 139 2.47 -15.62 11.86
N THR A 140 2.66 -14.88 10.76
CA THR A 140 3.05 -15.43 9.46
C THR A 140 4.23 -14.65 8.89
N LEU A 141 4.99 -15.28 8.03
CA LEU A 141 6.08 -14.66 7.29
C LEU A 141 6.29 -15.40 5.97
N GLN A 142 6.56 -14.65 4.92
CA GLN A 142 7.02 -15.23 3.68
C GLN A 142 8.37 -15.93 3.86
N ASP A 143 8.59 -16.99 3.10
CA ASP A 143 9.90 -17.64 3.03
C ASP A 143 10.98 -16.69 2.48
N ILE A 144 12.24 -17.06 2.69
CA ILE A 144 13.35 -16.33 2.08
C ILE A 144 13.19 -16.37 0.55
N PRO A 145 13.32 -15.23 -0.15
CA PRO A 145 13.16 -15.18 -1.59
C PRO A 145 14.12 -16.13 -2.31
N ARG A 146 13.59 -17.25 -2.79
CA ARG A 146 14.29 -18.19 -3.67
C ARG A 146 13.34 -18.54 -4.80
N GLY A 147 13.66 -18.10 -6.01
CA GLY A 147 12.76 -18.26 -7.15
C GLY A 147 11.75 -17.13 -7.30
N THR A 148 10.70 -17.38 -8.09
CA THR A 148 9.62 -16.41 -8.31
C THR A 148 8.87 -16.12 -7.02
N MET A 149 8.85 -14.85 -6.63
CA MET A 149 8.12 -14.39 -5.45
C MET A 149 6.69 -14.03 -5.82
N ASP A 150 5.77 -14.60 -5.06
CA ASP A 150 4.40 -14.15 -5.07
C ASP A 150 4.26 -12.96 -4.12
N CYS A 151 3.95 -11.81 -4.69
CA CYS A 151 3.88 -10.55 -3.94
C CYS A 151 2.56 -10.36 -3.19
N GLU A 152 1.59 -11.26 -3.35
CA GLU A 152 0.26 -11.12 -2.73
C GLU A 152 0.15 -11.87 -1.41
N THR A 153 0.95 -12.91 -1.19
CA THR A 153 0.91 -13.71 0.04
C THR A 153 1.69 -13.07 1.19
N VAL A 154 1.23 -13.34 2.41
CA VAL A 154 1.97 -13.02 3.66
C VAL A 154 2.69 -14.25 4.23
N GLY A 155 2.80 -15.33 3.45
CA GLY A 155 3.56 -16.52 3.78
C GLY A 155 2.79 -17.56 4.57
N VAL A 156 3.54 -18.36 5.34
CA VAL A 156 3.02 -19.47 6.12
C VAL A 156 2.96 -19.14 7.61
N PRO A 157 2.09 -19.81 8.38
CA PRO A 157 2.05 -19.67 9.83
C PRO A 157 3.39 -20.00 10.50
N PHE A 158 3.73 -19.32 11.58
CA PHE A 158 4.85 -19.70 12.45
C PHE A 158 4.58 -21.04 13.15
N PRO A 159 5.62 -21.73 13.63
CA PRO A 159 5.43 -22.88 14.49
C PRO A 159 4.48 -22.56 15.66
N ASP A 160 3.65 -23.53 16.04
CA ASP A 160 2.65 -23.42 17.10
C ASP A 160 1.50 -22.40 16.83
N CYS A 161 1.45 -21.79 15.65
CA CYS A 161 0.35 -20.93 15.22
C CYS A 161 -0.63 -21.72 14.34
N GLU A 162 -1.85 -21.87 14.81
CA GLU A 162 -2.94 -22.41 14.02
C GLU A 162 -3.72 -21.26 13.35
N ILE A 163 -3.94 -21.36 12.03
CA ILE A 163 -4.76 -20.41 11.28
C ILE A 163 -5.82 -21.17 10.51
N LYS A 164 -7.06 -20.67 10.52
CA LYS A 164 -8.18 -21.20 9.74
C LYS A 164 -8.94 -20.07 9.08
N ILE A 165 -9.63 -20.40 8.01
CA ILE A 165 -10.61 -19.51 7.37
C ILE A 165 -12.00 -19.94 7.85
N MET A 166 -12.72 -19.02 8.49
CA MET A 166 -14.06 -19.26 9.00
C MET A 166 -15.08 -18.95 7.90
N ASP A 167 -16.06 -19.83 7.76
CA ASP A 167 -17.17 -19.72 6.79
C ASP A 167 -16.69 -19.33 5.37
N PRO A 168 -15.75 -20.11 4.78
CA PRO A 168 -15.19 -19.78 3.48
C PRO A 168 -16.27 -19.84 2.39
N ASP A 169 -16.24 -18.90 1.46
CA ASP A 169 -17.02 -18.94 0.23
C ASP A 169 -16.45 -20.00 -0.75
N PRO A 170 -17.08 -20.23 -1.93
CA PRO A 170 -16.59 -21.20 -2.92
C PRO A 170 -15.15 -20.96 -3.40
N ASN A 171 -14.61 -19.73 -3.25
CA ASN A 171 -13.24 -19.38 -3.59
C ASN A 171 -12.28 -19.50 -2.38
N GLY A 172 -12.77 -20.00 -1.24
CA GLY A 172 -12.01 -20.14 -0.01
C GLY A 172 -11.87 -18.85 0.81
N LEU A 173 -12.51 -17.76 0.40
CA LEU A 173 -12.46 -16.47 1.09
C LEU A 173 -13.41 -16.45 2.30
N GLY A 174 -12.85 -16.15 3.48
CA GLY A 174 -13.61 -15.99 4.71
C GLY A 174 -12.82 -15.22 5.77
N GLU A 175 -13.34 -15.16 7.00
CA GLU A 175 -12.63 -14.51 8.10
C GLU A 175 -11.44 -15.35 8.57
N ILE A 176 -10.30 -14.72 8.72
CA ILE A 176 -9.11 -15.35 9.28
C ILE A 176 -9.31 -15.48 10.79
N ILE A 177 -9.22 -16.70 11.31
CA ILE A 177 -9.16 -16.96 12.74
C ILE A 177 -7.85 -17.64 13.10
N THR A 178 -7.32 -17.33 14.27
CA THR A 178 -6.01 -17.84 14.68
C THR A 178 -5.99 -18.26 16.13
N LYS A 179 -5.05 -19.16 16.47
CA LYS A 179 -4.79 -19.60 17.81
C LYS A 179 -3.29 -19.78 18.01
N HIS A 180 -2.75 -19.21 19.08
CA HIS A 180 -1.32 -19.27 19.41
C HIS A 180 -1.13 -19.10 20.92
N PRO A 181 -0.08 -19.70 21.54
CA PRO A 181 0.20 -19.52 22.96
C PRO A 181 0.44 -18.07 23.40
N SER A 182 0.87 -17.18 22.48
CA SER A 182 1.10 -15.76 22.75
C SER A 182 -0.14 -14.87 22.62
N MET A 183 -1.33 -15.44 22.50
CA MET A 183 -2.55 -14.62 22.50
C MET A 183 -2.65 -13.79 23.78
N PHE A 184 -3.07 -12.53 23.61
CA PHE A 184 -3.24 -11.57 24.72
C PHE A 184 -4.28 -12.04 25.75
N SER A 185 -4.17 -11.57 26.99
CA SER A 185 -5.08 -11.90 28.10
C SER A 185 -6.36 -11.07 28.12
N GLY A 186 -6.43 -10.01 27.34
CA GLY A 186 -7.61 -9.14 27.24
C GLY A 186 -7.31 -7.70 26.88
N TYR A 187 -8.35 -6.95 26.59
CA TYR A 187 -8.29 -5.49 26.43
C TYR A 187 -8.49 -4.80 27.78
N PHE A 188 -7.67 -3.78 28.05
CA PHE A 188 -7.76 -3.03 29.29
C PHE A 188 -9.14 -2.39 29.46
N ASN A 189 -9.81 -2.68 30.57
CA ASN A 189 -11.17 -2.23 30.92
C ASN A 189 -12.24 -2.49 29.82
N ASN A 190 -12.04 -3.47 28.93
CA ASN A 190 -13.00 -3.77 27.87
C ASN A 190 -13.19 -5.28 27.68
N GLN A 191 -13.79 -5.90 28.69
CA GLN A 191 -14.07 -7.34 28.70
C GLN A 191 -15.08 -7.76 27.60
N LYS A 192 -15.95 -6.85 27.18
CA LYS A 192 -16.89 -7.13 26.08
C LYS A 192 -16.13 -7.34 24.79
N ALA A 193 -15.25 -6.42 24.40
CA ALA A 193 -14.43 -6.57 23.18
C ALA A 193 -13.59 -7.86 23.19
N TYR A 194 -13.02 -8.21 24.36
CA TYR A 194 -12.28 -9.47 24.49
C TYR A 194 -13.17 -10.70 24.16
N LYS A 195 -14.38 -10.77 24.75
CA LYS A 195 -15.32 -11.88 24.48
C LYS A 195 -15.82 -11.90 23.04
N ASP A 196 -15.95 -10.75 22.40
CA ASP A 196 -16.31 -10.65 20.99
C ASP A 196 -15.19 -11.14 20.06
N THR A 197 -13.92 -10.88 20.46
CA THR A 197 -12.72 -11.25 19.71
C THR A 197 -12.31 -12.71 19.94
N ILE A 198 -12.37 -13.22 21.17
CA ILE A 198 -11.97 -14.59 21.52
C ILE A 198 -13.21 -15.46 21.69
N LYS A 199 -13.38 -16.45 20.81
CA LYS A 199 -14.50 -17.41 20.86
C LYS A 199 -13.96 -18.82 20.81
N LYS A 200 -14.30 -19.64 21.81
CA LYS A 200 -13.88 -21.05 21.94
C LYS A 200 -12.36 -21.24 21.79
N GLY A 201 -11.55 -20.30 22.32
CA GLY A 201 -10.08 -20.36 22.25
C GLY A 201 -9.47 -19.94 20.92
N TRP A 202 -10.26 -19.46 19.98
CA TRP A 202 -9.82 -18.87 18.71
C TRP A 202 -9.99 -17.36 18.72
N MET A 203 -9.00 -16.66 18.21
CA MET A 203 -9.08 -15.23 17.96
C MET A 203 -9.68 -14.97 16.57
N TYR A 204 -10.75 -14.21 16.53
CA TYR A 204 -11.37 -13.69 15.32
C TYR A 204 -10.66 -12.39 14.97
N THR A 205 -9.92 -12.39 13.85
CA THR A 205 -9.02 -11.28 13.52
C THR A 205 -9.74 -10.07 12.96
N GLY A 206 -10.94 -10.27 12.43
CA GLY A 206 -11.67 -9.27 11.65
C GLY A 206 -11.06 -9.00 10.28
N ASP A 207 -10.07 -9.79 9.85
CA ASP A 207 -9.46 -9.73 8.53
C ASP A 207 -10.00 -10.87 7.65
N ALA A 208 -10.24 -10.58 6.37
CA ALA A 208 -10.66 -11.55 5.37
C ALA A 208 -9.46 -12.02 4.54
N GLY A 209 -9.40 -13.31 4.28
CA GLY A 209 -8.34 -13.91 3.50
C GLY A 209 -8.64 -15.34 3.07
N TYR A 210 -7.67 -15.94 2.40
CA TYR A 210 -7.75 -17.34 1.94
C TYR A 210 -6.34 -17.96 1.91
N PHE A 211 -6.29 -19.29 1.90
CA PHE A 211 -5.05 -20.00 1.62
C PHE A 211 -4.95 -20.32 0.13
N ASP A 212 -3.79 -20.11 -0.46
CA ASP A 212 -3.52 -20.54 -1.82
C ASP A 212 -3.21 -22.06 -1.88
N ASP A 213 -3.03 -22.59 -3.10
CA ASP A 213 -2.75 -24.01 -3.36
C ASP A 213 -1.43 -24.51 -2.71
N LYS A 214 -0.56 -23.58 -2.28
CA LYS A 214 0.70 -23.87 -1.59
C LYS A 214 0.59 -23.74 -0.08
N GLY A 215 -0.61 -23.52 0.45
CA GLY A 215 -0.88 -23.35 1.88
C GLY A 215 -0.35 -22.01 2.44
N ARG A 216 -0.15 -21.00 1.61
CA ARG A 216 0.27 -19.66 2.02
C ARG A 216 -0.95 -18.77 2.21
N LEU A 217 -0.92 -17.96 3.27
CA LEU A 217 -2.01 -17.04 3.58
C LEU A 217 -1.97 -15.81 2.68
N ASN A 218 -3.13 -15.44 2.13
CA ASN A 218 -3.39 -14.19 1.43
C ASN A 218 -4.40 -13.40 2.24
N VAL A 219 -4.03 -12.20 2.65
CA VAL A 219 -4.90 -11.27 3.40
C VAL A 219 -5.38 -10.19 2.45
N LEU A 220 -6.68 -10.05 2.31
CA LEU A 220 -7.26 -9.12 1.33
C LEU A 220 -7.65 -7.78 1.97
N ASP A 221 -8.47 -7.82 3.03
CA ASP A 221 -9.03 -6.62 3.65
C ASP A 221 -9.62 -6.94 5.03
N ARG A 222 -10.18 -5.95 5.72
CA ARG A 222 -11.06 -6.19 6.86
C ARG A 222 -12.36 -6.85 6.40
N VAL A 223 -12.90 -7.78 7.18
CA VAL A 223 -14.18 -8.44 6.89
C VAL A 223 -15.29 -7.41 6.65
N ASN A 224 -15.32 -6.34 7.47
CA ASN A 224 -16.31 -5.27 7.36
C ASN A 224 -16.05 -4.32 6.17
N ASP A 225 -14.88 -4.37 5.56
CA ASP A 225 -14.49 -3.51 4.44
C ASP A 225 -14.63 -4.24 3.09
N ILE A 226 -14.91 -5.55 3.10
CA ILE A 226 -15.32 -6.28 1.89
C ILE A 226 -16.65 -5.71 1.43
N ALA A 227 -16.66 -5.15 0.24
CA ALA A 227 -17.84 -4.56 -0.37
C ALA A 227 -18.51 -5.55 -1.32
N ILE A 228 -19.82 -5.37 -1.51
CA ILE A 228 -20.63 -6.20 -2.40
C ILE A 228 -21.30 -5.27 -3.41
N LYS A 229 -21.11 -5.56 -4.70
CA LYS A 229 -21.80 -4.86 -5.80
C LYS A 229 -23.27 -5.21 -5.85
N SER A 230 -24.07 -4.45 -6.61
CA SER A 230 -25.50 -4.73 -6.78
C SER A 230 -25.80 -6.08 -7.44
N ASP A 231 -24.85 -6.68 -8.15
CA ASP A 231 -24.93 -8.03 -8.75
C ASP A 231 -24.45 -9.16 -7.82
N GLY A 232 -24.11 -8.85 -6.55
CA GLY A 232 -23.65 -9.81 -5.56
C GLY A 232 -22.15 -10.10 -5.58
N VAL A 233 -21.39 -9.52 -6.51
CA VAL A 233 -19.93 -9.72 -6.59
C VAL A 233 -19.24 -9.06 -5.39
N LYS A 234 -18.47 -9.84 -4.64
CA LYS A 234 -17.64 -9.37 -3.54
C LYS A 234 -16.31 -8.83 -4.07
N PHE A 235 -15.81 -7.75 -3.49
CA PHE A 235 -14.50 -7.19 -3.81
C PHE A 235 -13.89 -6.51 -2.59
N SER A 236 -12.55 -6.38 -2.57
CA SER A 236 -11.83 -5.58 -1.59
C SER A 236 -11.49 -4.22 -2.21
N PRO A 237 -12.11 -3.13 -1.76
CA PRO A 237 -11.74 -1.78 -2.19
C PRO A 237 -10.28 -1.48 -1.90
N GLN A 238 -9.77 -1.83 -0.72
CA GLN A 238 -8.41 -1.55 -0.29
C GLN A 238 -7.36 -2.26 -1.17
N ASN A 239 -7.63 -3.49 -1.61
CA ASN A 239 -6.73 -4.20 -2.52
C ASN A 239 -6.58 -3.44 -3.85
N ILE A 240 -7.68 -2.99 -4.44
CA ILE A 240 -7.68 -2.24 -5.70
C ILE A 240 -7.01 -0.87 -5.50
N GLU A 241 -7.31 -0.17 -4.41
CA GLU A 241 -6.68 1.11 -4.05
C GLU A 241 -5.17 0.99 -3.89
N ASN A 242 -4.71 -0.08 -3.24
CA ASN A 242 -3.28 -0.35 -3.11
C ASN A 242 -2.65 -0.56 -4.48
N LYS A 243 -3.28 -1.33 -5.38
CA LYS A 243 -2.78 -1.49 -6.76
C LYS A 243 -2.65 -0.14 -7.49
N LEU A 244 -3.61 0.77 -7.34
CA LEU A 244 -3.52 2.12 -7.93
C LEU A 244 -2.39 2.96 -7.32
N LYS A 245 -2.21 2.89 -5.99
CA LYS A 245 -1.17 3.65 -5.27
C LYS A 245 0.26 3.23 -5.59
N PHE A 246 0.45 2.13 -6.33
CA PHE A 246 1.76 1.74 -6.85
C PHE A 246 2.22 2.63 -7.99
N SER A 247 1.30 3.26 -8.69
CA SER A 247 1.65 4.31 -9.61
C SER A 247 2.38 5.45 -8.88
N PRO A 248 3.52 5.92 -9.39
CA PRO A 248 4.19 7.08 -8.81
C PRO A 248 3.34 8.35 -8.86
N TYR A 249 2.33 8.38 -9.72
CA TYR A 249 1.47 9.53 -9.96
C TYR A 249 0.25 9.59 -9.05
N VAL A 250 -0.14 8.45 -8.46
CA VAL A 250 -1.29 8.34 -7.55
C VAL A 250 -0.84 8.56 -6.11
N GLY A 251 -1.36 9.58 -5.46
CA GLY A 251 -1.11 9.88 -4.04
C GLY A 251 -2.03 9.09 -3.12
N GLU A 252 -3.33 9.11 -3.42
CA GLU A 252 -4.36 8.33 -2.73
C GLU A 252 -5.45 7.92 -3.72
N ALA A 253 -6.13 6.82 -3.44
CA ALA A 253 -7.26 6.34 -4.23
C ALA A 253 -8.37 5.84 -3.32
N VAL A 254 -9.62 6.06 -3.72
CA VAL A 254 -10.81 5.56 -3.01
C VAL A 254 -11.71 4.88 -4.03
N ILE A 255 -11.89 3.57 -3.87
CA ILE A 255 -12.77 2.77 -4.72
C ILE A 255 -14.19 2.77 -4.15
N ILE A 256 -15.13 3.07 -5.01
CA ILE A 256 -16.57 3.11 -4.74
C ILE A 256 -17.26 2.05 -5.61
N GLY A 257 -18.11 1.22 -5.00
CA GLY A 257 -18.77 0.13 -5.72
C GLY A 257 -19.77 -0.65 -4.88
N SER A 258 -19.84 -0.40 -3.56
CA SER A 258 -20.83 -1.06 -2.69
C SER A 258 -22.24 -0.73 -3.15
N GLU A 259 -23.05 -1.76 -3.40
CA GLU A 259 -24.43 -1.65 -3.90
C GLU A 259 -24.55 -0.91 -5.26
N LYS A 260 -23.45 -0.84 -6.02
CA LYS A 260 -23.40 -0.18 -7.32
C LYS A 260 -23.19 -1.20 -8.46
N PRO A 261 -23.59 -0.85 -9.70
CA PRO A 261 -23.48 -1.76 -10.85
C PRO A 261 -22.03 -2.01 -11.31
N TYR A 262 -21.13 -1.04 -11.09
CA TYR A 262 -19.72 -1.11 -11.46
C TYR A 262 -18.85 -0.34 -10.47
N LEU A 263 -17.54 -0.52 -10.53
CA LEU A 263 -16.60 0.19 -9.68
C LEU A 263 -16.23 1.55 -10.29
N THR A 264 -16.12 2.56 -9.43
CA THR A 264 -15.57 3.87 -9.77
C THR A 264 -14.46 4.25 -8.80
N ALA A 265 -13.59 5.17 -9.20
CA ALA A 265 -12.49 5.64 -8.38
C ALA A 265 -12.49 7.16 -8.20
N ILE A 266 -12.26 7.62 -6.97
CA ILE A 266 -11.82 8.99 -6.69
C ILE A 266 -10.32 8.92 -6.45
N ILE A 267 -9.52 9.69 -7.21
CA ILE A 267 -8.07 9.62 -7.18
C ILE A 267 -7.49 10.99 -6.83
N CYS A 268 -6.56 11.00 -5.89
CA CYS A 268 -5.72 12.15 -5.61
C CYS A 268 -4.36 11.95 -6.29
N ILE A 269 -3.93 12.92 -7.08
CA ILE A 269 -2.61 12.87 -7.73
C ILE A 269 -1.50 13.08 -6.67
N ARG A 270 -0.34 12.48 -6.89
CA ARG A 270 0.87 12.76 -6.07
C ARG A 270 1.49 14.06 -6.55
N PHE A 271 1.10 15.18 -5.94
CA PHE A 271 1.45 16.51 -6.41
C PHE A 271 2.95 16.71 -6.59
N SER A 272 3.78 16.26 -5.66
CA SER A 272 5.24 16.39 -5.71
C SER A 272 5.90 15.74 -6.93
N ILE A 273 5.26 14.75 -7.54
CA ILE A 273 5.76 14.07 -8.75
C ILE A 273 5.07 14.61 -9.99
N VAL A 274 3.75 14.77 -9.94
CA VAL A 274 2.96 15.23 -11.08
C VAL A 274 3.31 16.67 -11.46
N SER A 275 3.58 17.56 -10.49
CA SER A 275 4.03 18.94 -10.76
C SER A 275 5.35 18.98 -11.54
N LYS A 276 6.35 18.18 -11.15
CA LYS A 276 7.62 18.07 -11.88
C LYS A 276 7.43 17.52 -13.30
N LEU A 277 6.51 16.58 -13.49
CA LEU A 277 6.19 16.04 -14.80
C LEU A 277 5.48 17.09 -15.67
N ALA A 278 4.55 17.84 -15.08
CA ALA A 278 3.85 18.95 -15.75
C ALA A 278 4.81 20.04 -16.20
N GLU A 279 5.80 20.41 -15.36
CA GLU A 279 6.87 21.35 -15.75
C GLU A 279 7.67 20.83 -16.96
N LYS A 280 8.05 19.54 -16.98
CA LYS A 280 8.71 18.92 -18.14
C LYS A 280 7.86 18.93 -19.40
N TRP A 281 6.54 18.82 -19.26
CA TRP A 281 5.59 18.90 -20.37
C TRP A 281 5.21 20.35 -20.73
N GLN A 282 5.79 21.33 -20.02
CA GLN A 282 5.51 22.76 -20.20
C GLN A 282 4.01 23.08 -20.04
N LEU A 283 3.34 22.38 -19.11
CA LEU A 283 1.96 22.67 -18.75
C LEU A 283 1.95 23.89 -17.83
N ALA A 284 1.06 24.85 -18.13
CA ALA A 284 0.81 26.00 -17.27
C ALA A 284 -0.13 25.58 -16.13
N PHE A 285 0.33 25.61 -14.90
CA PHE A 285 -0.47 25.37 -13.71
C PHE A 285 -0.05 26.28 -12.57
N THR A 286 -0.97 26.60 -11.66
CA THR A 286 -0.72 27.43 -10.48
C THR A 286 -1.06 26.71 -9.17
N SER A 287 -1.77 25.60 -9.24
CA SER A 287 -2.28 24.91 -8.07
C SER A 287 -2.48 23.42 -8.34
N TYR A 288 -2.66 22.66 -7.25
CA TYR A 288 -3.09 21.26 -7.31
C TYR A 288 -4.37 21.09 -8.14
N THR A 289 -5.38 21.93 -7.88
CA THR A 289 -6.67 21.88 -8.56
C THR A 289 -6.51 22.06 -10.07
N GLY A 290 -5.63 22.97 -10.50
CA GLY A 290 -5.34 23.18 -11.92
C GLY A 290 -4.75 21.94 -12.60
N LEU A 291 -3.81 21.25 -11.91
CA LEU A 291 -3.25 19.98 -12.41
C LEU A 291 -4.29 18.86 -12.43
N ALA A 292 -5.08 18.73 -11.37
CA ALA A 292 -6.13 17.71 -11.28
C ALA A 292 -7.24 17.88 -12.32
N ALA A 293 -7.37 19.06 -12.92
CA ALA A 293 -8.31 19.33 -14.01
C ALA A 293 -7.68 19.23 -15.42
N ASP A 294 -6.37 19.03 -15.51
CA ASP A 294 -5.68 19.02 -16.80
C ASP A 294 -5.91 17.71 -17.57
N LYS A 295 -6.23 17.81 -18.86
CA LYS A 295 -6.55 16.65 -19.71
C LYS A 295 -5.37 15.67 -19.89
N LYS A 296 -4.14 16.18 -19.91
CA LYS A 296 -2.94 15.30 -20.02
C LYS A 296 -2.72 14.53 -18.75
N ILE A 297 -3.01 15.13 -17.59
CA ILE A 297 -2.96 14.45 -16.31
C ILE A 297 -4.07 13.40 -16.21
N TYR A 298 -5.28 13.70 -16.69
CA TYR A 298 -6.34 12.69 -16.79
C TYR A 298 -5.92 11.50 -17.65
N ALA A 299 -5.34 11.73 -18.85
CA ALA A 299 -4.85 10.67 -19.73
C ALA A 299 -3.74 9.83 -19.06
N LEU A 300 -2.81 10.46 -18.33
CA LEU A 300 -1.78 9.78 -17.57
C LEU A 300 -2.38 8.82 -16.53
N ILE A 301 -3.36 9.29 -15.75
CA ILE A 301 -3.99 8.46 -14.72
C ILE A 301 -4.88 7.37 -15.34
N GLU A 302 -5.51 7.64 -16.48
CA GLU A 302 -6.27 6.63 -17.24
C GLU A 302 -5.37 5.46 -17.69
N GLU A 303 -4.14 5.73 -18.14
CA GLU A 303 -3.15 4.69 -18.45
C GLU A 303 -2.79 3.86 -17.21
N GLU A 304 -2.62 4.48 -16.06
CA GLU A 304 -2.33 3.77 -14.80
C GLU A 304 -3.52 2.91 -14.35
N ILE A 305 -4.75 3.41 -14.47
CA ILE A 305 -5.96 2.62 -14.19
C ILE A 305 -6.08 1.43 -15.16
N SER A 306 -5.76 1.62 -16.42
CA SER A 306 -5.79 0.55 -17.44
C SER A 306 -4.84 -0.58 -17.07
N LYS A 307 -3.62 -0.28 -16.61
CA LYS A 307 -2.64 -1.28 -16.12
C LYS A 307 -3.17 -2.07 -14.91
N VAL A 308 -3.88 -1.39 -14.00
CA VAL A 308 -4.51 -2.05 -12.85
C VAL A 308 -5.67 -2.92 -13.32
N ASN A 309 -6.51 -2.43 -14.22
CA ASN A 309 -7.64 -3.16 -14.77
C ASN A 309 -7.23 -4.46 -15.52
N GLU A 310 -6.04 -4.51 -16.12
CA GLU A 310 -5.49 -5.73 -16.72
C GLU A 310 -5.24 -6.86 -15.69
N GLN A 311 -5.04 -6.48 -14.42
CA GLN A 311 -4.78 -7.40 -13.31
C GLN A 311 -6.04 -7.75 -12.51
N LEU A 312 -7.17 -7.12 -12.82
CA LEU A 312 -8.44 -7.33 -12.12
C LEU A 312 -9.37 -8.24 -12.91
N PRO A 313 -10.18 -9.06 -12.21
CA PRO A 313 -11.30 -9.76 -12.85
C PRO A 313 -12.24 -8.78 -13.57
N ASP A 314 -12.82 -9.20 -14.70
CA ASP A 314 -13.65 -8.32 -15.54
C ASP A 314 -14.81 -7.65 -14.78
N ASN A 315 -15.38 -8.36 -13.82
CA ASN A 315 -16.50 -7.88 -13.00
C ASN A 315 -16.09 -6.93 -11.87
N THR A 316 -14.79 -6.68 -11.67
CA THR A 316 -14.24 -5.76 -10.66
C THR A 316 -13.34 -4.68 -11.25
N LYS A 317 -13.36 -4.50 -12.58
CA LYS A 317 -12.65 -3.41 -13.25
C LYS A 317 -13.25 -2.05 -12.91
N ILE A 318 -12.39 -1.05 -12.83
CA ILE A 318 -12.78 0.36 -12.62
C ILE A 318 -13.32 0.88 -13.94
N ALA A 319 -14.60 1.26 -13.96
CA ALA A 319 -15.27 1.73 -15.18
C ALA A 319 -15.16 3.24 -15.38
N LYS A 320 -15.15 4.03 -14.30
CA LYS A 320 -15.04 5.50 -14.35
C LYS A 320 -14.18 5.99 -13.20
N PHE A 321 -13.55 7.13 -13.36
CA PHE A 321 -12.79 7.78 -12.30
C PHE A 321 -12.90 9.31 -12.36
N LEU A 322 -12.50 9.94 -11.26
CA LEU A 322 -12.40 11.38 -11.14
C LEU A 322 -11.12 11.73 -10.37
N LEU A 323 -10.40 12.77 -10.83
CA LEU A 323 -9.31 13.35 -10.08
C LEU A 323 -9.87 14.35 -9.07
N LEU A 324 -9.63 14.10 -7.78
CA LEU A 324 -10.09 15.01 -6.74
C LEU A 324 -9.29 16.32 -6.81
N PHE A 325 -9.96 17.44 -6.56
CA PHE A 325 -9.40 18.79 -6.64
C PHE A 325 -8.40 19.15 -5.55
N LYS A 326 -8.24 18.28 -4.53
CA LYS A 326 -7.30 18.40 -3.40
C LYS A 326 -6.79 17.02 -2.96
N GLU A 327 -5.75 16.99 -2.17
CA GLU A 327 -5.34 15.78 -1.43
C GLU A 327 -6.32 15.50 -0.28
N LEU A 328 -6.43 14.21 0.11
CA LEU A 328 -7.18 13.85 1.32
C LEU A 328 -6.34 14.17 2.57
N GLU A 329 -6.97 14.74 3.59
CA GLU A 329 -6.31 15.21 4.78
C GLU A 329 -6.88 14.61 6.07
N ALA A 330 -5.99 14.44 7.07
CA ALA A 330 -6.38 13.94 8.39
C ALA A 330 -7.15 14.99 9.17
N ASP A 331 -6.82 16.28 9.02
CA ASP A 331 -7.45 17.40 9.71
C ASP A 331 -8.89 17.62 9.24
N ASP A 332 -9.17 17.31 7.99
CA ASP A 332 -10.53 17.24 7.44
C ASP A 332 -11.31 15.99 7.87
N GLY A 333 -10.67 15.10 8.60
CA GLY A 333 -11.27 13.83 9.05
C GLY A 333 -11.39 12.78 7.93
N GLU A 334 -10.84 13.02 6.74
CA GLU A 334 -10.90 12.13 5.57
C GLU A 334 -9.97 10.94 5.71
N LEU A 335 -8.85 11.16 6.41
CA LEU A 335 -7.88 10.14 6.78
C LEU A 335 -7.81 9.96 8.29
N THR A 336 -7.39 8.79 8.74
CA THR A 336 -6.96 8.58 10.12
C THR A 336 -5.58 9.21 10.35
N ARG A 337 -5.13 9.32 11.61
CA ARG A 337 -3.74 9.72 11.93
C ARG A 337 -2.69 8.80 11.30
N THR A 338 -3.04 7.55 11.02
CA THR A 338 -2.21 6.58 10.31
C THR A 338 -2.44 6.61 8.80
N ARG A 339 -3.13 7.64 8.29
CA ARG A 339 -3.45 7.89 6.89
C ARG A 339 -4.26 6.77 6.20
N LYS A 340 -5.11 6.08 6.91
CA LYS A 340 -6.12 5.20 6.31
C LYS A 340 -7.37 6.01 5.97
N VAL A 341 -7.92 5.78 4.79
CA VAL A 341 -9.13 6.44 4.30
C VAL A 341 -10.33 6.13 5.20
N ARG A 342 -11.05 7.17 5.59
CA ARG A 342 -12.32 7.06 6.33
C ARG A 342 -13.49 7.03 5.35
N ARG A 343 -13.83 5.86 4.85
CA ARG A 343 -14.85 5.66 3.80
C ARG A 343 -16.18 6.31 4.10
N SER A 344 -16.65 6.25 5.35
CA SER A 344 -17.91 6.88 5.74
C SER A 344 -17.88 8.40 5.56
N VAL A 345 -16.76 9.04 5.88
CA VAL A 345 -16.56 10.48 5.68
C VAL A 345 -16.53 10.81 4.19
N ILE A 346 -15.77 10.04 3.40
CA ILE A 346 -15.69 10.21 1.94
C ILE A 346 -17.08 10.08 1.30
N ASN A 347 -17.82 9.03 1.62
CA ASN A 347 -19.15 8.78 1.08
C ASN A 347 -20.16 9.90 1.42
N THR A 348 -20.02 10.52 2.58
CA THR A 348 -20.87 11.63 3.01
C THR A 348 -20.46 12.94 2.36
N ARG A 349 -19.16 13.27 2.41
CA ARG A 349 -18.63 14.56 1.93
C ARG A 349 -18.71 14.68 0.42
N TYR A 350 -18.39 13.62 -0.30
CA TYR A 350 -18.33 13.58 -1.76
C TYR A 350 -19.56 12.90 -2.40
N LYS A 351 -20.68 12.88 -1.67
CA LYS A 351 -21.92 12.21 -2.10
C LYS A 351 -22.39 12.64 -3.50
N ASP A 352 -22.31 13.93 -3.82
CA ASP A 352 -22.75 14.47 -5.10
C ASP A 352 -21.79 14.05 -6.22
N ILE A 353 -20.49 14.10 -6.00
CA ILE A 353 -19.47 13.60 -6.92
C ILE A 353 -19.67 12.11 -7.20
N ILE A 354 -19.87 11.32 -6.13
CA ILE A 354 -20.11 9.88 -6.24
C ILE A 354 -21.38 9.63 -7.07
N LYS A 355 -22.44 10.39 -6.83
CA LYS A 355 -23.67 10.29 -7.61
C LYS A 355 -23.43 10.60 -9.11
N ASP A 356 -22.68 11.65 -9.41
CA ASP A 356 -22.39 12.06 -10.78
C ASP A 356 -21.53 11.02 -11.53
N LEU A 357 -20.62 10.32 -10.86
CA LEU A 357 -19.83 9.22 -11.44
C LEU A 357 -20.69 8.05 -11.96
N TYR A 358 -21.91 7.86 -11.39
CA TYR A 358 -22.87 6.83 -11.83
C TYR A 358 -23.92 7.37 -12.80
N LEU A 359 -23.92 8.66 -13.06
CA LEU A 359 -24.73 9.27 -14.13
C LEU A 359 -23.92 9.30 -15.42
N ASP A 360 -24.61 9.32 -16.55
CA ASP A 360 -23.98 9.41 -17.87
C ASP A 360 -23.66 10.89 -18.21
N LYS A 361 -22.74 11.46 -17.42
CA LYS A 361 -22.28 12.84 -17.54
C LYS A 361 -20.77 12.89 -17.73
N ASP A 362 -20.31 13.79 -18.58
CA ASP A 362 -18.89 14.04 -18.83
C ASP A 362 -18.22 14.89 -17.73
N THR A 363 -19.00 15.47 -16.82
CA THR A 363 -18.51 16.34 -15.75
C THR A 363 -19.23 16.06 -14.44
N ALA A 364 -18.50 16.09 -13.33
CA ALA A 364 -19.05 16.01 -11.97
C ALA A 364 -19.09 17.40 -11.34
N SER A 365 -20.21 17.74 -10.69
CA SER A 365 -20.37 19.00 -9.97
C SER A 365 -19.89 18.84 -8.53
N ILE A 366 -19.05 19.76 -8.07
CA ILE A 366 -18.53 19.79 -6.70
C ILE A 366 -19.19 20.95 -5.96
N ASN A 367 -19.87 20.64 -4.86
CA ASN A 367 -20.39 21.65 -3.94
C ASN A 367 -19.99 21.23 -2.51
N THR A 368 -18.76 21.57 -2.12
CA THR A 368 -18.23 21.16 -0.82
C THR A 368 -17.47 22.28 -0.13
N GLU A 369 -17.47 22.22 1.21
CA GLU A 369 -16.62 23.08 2.04
C GLU A 369 -15.32 22.33 2.36
N PHE A 370 -14.20 23.02 2.28
CA PHE A 370 -12.89 22.50 2.69
C PHE A 370 -12.16 23.54 3.53
N THR A 371 -11.26 23.08 4.36
CA THR A 371 -10.43 23.93 5.21
C THR A 371 -9.11 24.19 4.50
N LEU A 372 -8.73 25.45 4.33
CA LEU A 372 -7.43 25.85 3.82
C LEU A 372 -6.33 25.60 4.88
N GLU A 373 -5.06 25.52 4.45
CA GLU A 373 -3.90 25.34 5.34
C GLU A 373 -3.84 26.39 6.46
N ASP A 374 -4.42 27.57 6.26
CA ASP A 374 -4.52 28.64 7.25
C ASP A 374 -5.76 28.54 8.18
N GLY A 375 -6.51 27.43 8.10
CA GLY A 375 -7.69 27.17 8.91
C GLY A 375 -8.97 27.83 8.43
N ARG A 376 -8.95 28.62 7.34
CA ARG A 376 -10.14 29.24 6.77
C ARG A 376 -10.96 28.22 5.99
N LYS A 377 -12.30 28.30 6.10
CA LYS A 377 -13.22 27.48 5.32
C LYS A 377 -13.50 28.17 3.97
N SER A 378 -13.37 27.43 2.89
CA SER A 378 -13.71 27.86 1.54
C SER A 378 -14.73 26.91 0.93
N LYS A 379 -15.55 27.42 -0.01
CA LYS A 379 -16.49 26.60 -0.80
C LYS A 379 -16.03 26.54 -2.22
N ILE A 380 -16.10 25.35 -2.81
CA ILE A 380 -15.97 25.14 -4.26
C ILE A 380 -17.32 24.69 -4.78
N SER A 381 -17.78 25.37 -5.82
CA SER A 381 -19.00 25.04 -6.58
C SER A 381 -18.66 24.90 -8.05
#